data_b8c03a37f1f887fa9d97381f8555fa8b
#
_entry.id   b8c03a37f1f887fa9d97381f8555fa8b
#
_cell.length_a   1.000
_cell.length_b   1.000
_cell.length_c   1.000
_cell.angle_alpha   90.00
_cell.angle_beta   90.00
_cell.angle_gamma   90.00
#
_symmetry.space_group_name_H-M   'P 1'
#
loop_
_entity.id
_entity.type
_entity.pdbx_description
1 polymer ?
#
loop_
_entity_poly.entity_id
_entity_poly.type
_entity_poly.pdbx_seq_one_letter_code
_entity_poly.pdbx_strand_id
1 'polypeptide(L)'
;MKCCKCTNNAIGYIKAKNKSWPVCQEHIPEGTPLQEPTPLQELYLNNYITTLQGKEYILFNGLLFLAHKLGLQSIHTEIIEHNRQEGFCIIKATVTGERGTYSSYGDADPATCGKKIKDAYIRMSDTRATARALRFYCGIGITSLDELPTE
;
A
#
# COMPACT_ATOMS: atom_id res chain seq x y z
N MET A 1 -8.73 -11.12 5.74
CA MET A 1 -9.05 -10.99 7.19
C MET A 1 -10.10 -12.02 7.57
N LYS A 2 -10.03 -12.57 8.78
CA LYS A 2 -10.97 -13.59 9.25
C LYS A 2 -12.10 -12.95 10.07
N CYS A 3 -13.26 -13.60 10.07
CA CYS A 3 -14.40 -13.24 10.93
C CYS A 3 -14.01 -13.32 12.41
N CYS A 4 -14.54 -12.44 13.26
CA CYS A 4 -14.28 -12.45 14.71
C CYS A 4 -14.87 -13.66 15.45
N LYS A 5 -15.78 -14.41 14.81
CA LYS A 5 -16.48 -15.56 15.41
C LYS A 5 -16.13 -16.92 14.81
N CYS A 6 -15.51 -16.96 13.62
CA CYS A 6 -15.16 -18.21 12.93
C CYS A 6 -13.95 -18.01 12.00
N THR A 7 -13.56 -19.08 11.29
CA THR A 7 -12.42 -19.06 10.35
C THR A 7 -12.76 -18.53 8.95
N ASN A 8 -14.04 -18.25 8.67
CA ASN A 8 -14.47 -17.73 7.38
C ASN A 8 -13.90 -16.34 7.10
N ASN A 9 -13.76 -15.98 5.83
CA ASN A 9 -13.32 -14.64 5.47
C ASN A 9 -14.36 -13.60 5.86
N ALA A 10 -13.92 -12.49 6.42
CA ALA A 10 -14.79 -11.37 6.71
C ALA A 10 -15.21 -10.69 5.40
N ILE A 11 -16.47 -10.26 5.33
CA ILE A 11 -17.04 -9.52 4.20
C ILE A 11 -17.41 -8.09 4.57
N GLY A 12 -17.33 -7.73 5.86
CA GLY A 12 -17.67 -6.41 6.36
C GLY A 12 -17.40 -6.29 7.85
N TYR A 13 -17.88 -5.21 8.44
CA TYR A 13 -17.72 -4.89 9.87
C TYR A 13 -19.06 -4.57 10.51
N ILE A 14 -19.20 -4.94 11.77
CA ILE A 14 -20.25 -4.46 12.65
C ILE A 14 -19.66 -3.63 13.78
N LYS A 15 -20.36 -2.58 14.20
CA LYS A 15 -19.95 -1.76 15.34
C LYS A 15 -20.63 -2.26 16.61
N ALA A 16 -19.83 -2.55 17.63
CA ALA A 16 -20.33 -2.86 18.96
C ALA A 16 -19.40 -2.25 20.02
N LYS A 17 -19.96 -1.52 20.98
CA LYS A 17 -19.22 -0.91 22.10
C LYS A 17 -17.99 -0.10 21.64
N ASN A 18 -18.16 0.82 20.68
CA ASN A 18 -17.10 1.65 20.10
C ASN A 18 -15.96 0.91 19.38
N LYS A 19 -16.13 -0.36 19.04
CA LYS A 19 -15.19 -1.14 18.25
C LYS A 19 -15.88 -1.69 17.00
N SER A 20 -15.11 -1.80 15.90
CA SER A 20 -15.58 -2.46 14.68
C SER A 20 -15.04 -3.89 14.62
N TRP A 21 -15.91 -4.84 14.36
CA TRP A 21 -15.59 -6.25 14.34
C TRP A 21 -15.78 -6.83 12.94
N PRO A 22 -14.78 -7.54 12.38
CA PRO A 22 -14.92 -8.19 11.09
C PRO A 22 -15.92 -9.35 11.17
N VAL A 23 -16.85 -9.43 10.23
CA VAL A 23 -17.88 -10.48 10.18
C VAL A 23 -17.98 -11.11 8.80
N CYS A 24 -18.27 -12.40 8.75
CA CYS A 24 -18.69 -13.10 7.53
C CYS A 24 -20.22 -13.09 7.45
N GLN A 25 -20.76 -13.50 6.30
CA GLN A 25 -22.20 -13.48 6.04
C GLN A 25 -23.02 -14.24 7.09
N GLU A 26 -22.51 -15.37 7.58
CA GLU A 26 -23.16 -16.23 8.58
C GLU A 26 -23.25 -15.61 10.00
N HIS A 27 -22.41 -14.62 10.29
CA HIS A 27 -22.31 -14.00 11.62
C HIS A 27 -22.75 -12.54 11.66
N ILE A 28 -23.50 -12.09 10.65
CA ILE A 28 -24.20 -10.80 10.70
C ILE A 28 -25.45 -11.00 11.53
N PRO A 29 -25.62 -10.32 12.69
CA PRO A 29 -26.85 -10.37 13.43
C PRO A 29 -28.01 -9.81 12.58
N GLU A 30 -29.15 -10.47 12.63
CA GLU A 30 -30.32 -10.07 11.86
C GLU A 30 -30.71 -8.61 12.16
N GLY A 31 -30.93 -7.80 11.11
CA GLY A 31 -31.24 -6.38 11.25
C GLY A 31 -30.06 -5.46 11.59
N THR A 32 -28.84 -5.99 11.66
CA THR A 32 -27.64 -5.14 11.92
C THR A 32 -27.08 -4.63 10.59
N PRO A 33 -27.05 -3.31 10.33
CA PRO A 33 -26.45 -2.78 9.13
C PRO A 33 -24.93 -3.02 9.15
N LEU A 34 -24.40 -3.51 8.04
CA LEU A 34 -22.95 -3.50 7.82
C LEU A 34 -22.47 -2.06 7.69
N GLN A 35 -21.41 -1.73 8.40
CA GLN A 35 -20.73 -0.45 8.20
C GLN A 35 -19.87 -0.50 6.94
N GLU A 36 -19.85 0.60 6.20
CA GLU A 36 -18.82 0.80 5.19
C GLU A 36 -17.45 0.70 5.87
N PRO A 37 -16.55 -0.15 5.34
CA PRO A 37 -15.23 -0.29 5.91
C PRO A 37 -14.44 1.01 5.74
N THR A 38 -13.66 1.36 6.74
CA THR A 38 -12.66 2.42 6.58
C THR A 38 -11.63 2.04 5.51
N PRO A 39 -10.92 2.99 4.91
CA PRO A 39 -9.90 2.71 3.91
C PRO A 39 -8.89 1.63 4.35
N LEU A 40 -8.44 1.68 5.60
CA LEU A 40 -7.53 0.67 6.14
C LEU A 40 -8.20 -0.71 6.27
N GLN A 41 -9.46 -0.76 6.71
CA GLN A 41 -10.20 -2.01 6.82
C GLN A 41 -10.42 -2.66 5.44
N GLU A 42 -10.64 -1.87 4.39
CA GLU A 42 -10.73 -2.37 3.02
C GLU A 42 -9.44 -3.04 2.54
N LEU A 43 -8.30 -2.47 2.89
CA LEU A 43 -7.00 -3.08 2.56
C LEU A 43 -6.85 -4.47 3.19
N TYR A 44 -7.29 -4.65 4.44
CA TYR A 44 -7.30 -5.96 5.09
C TYR A 44 -8.32 -6.91 4.46
N LEU A 45 -9.53 -6.45 4.16
CA LEU A 45 -10.58 -7.27 3.53
C LEU A 45 -10.14 -7.82 2.16
N ASN A 46 -9.46 -6.99 1.37
CA ASN A 46 -8.97 -7.34 0.04
C ASN A 46 -7.60 -8.02 0.03
N ASN A 47 -7.04 -8.37 1.20
CA ASN A 47 -5.72 -9.00 1.35
C ASN A 47 -4.57 -8.15 0.76
N TYR A 48 -4.67 -6.82 0.84
CA TYR A 48 -3.61 -5.89 0.42
C TYR A 48 -2.59 -5.59 1.53
N ILE A 49 -2.77 -6.17 2.71
CA ILE A 49 -1.80 -6.13 3.81
C ILE A 49 -1.15 -7.50 3.95
N THR A 50 0.16 -7.52 4.01
CA THR A 50 0.95 -8.73 4.27
C THR A 50 1.79 -8.56 5.53
N THR A 51 2.20 -9.68 6.12
CA THR A 51 3.07 -9.67 7.31
C THR A 51 4.40 -10.32 6.97
N LEU A 52 5.48 -9.59 7.21
CA LEU A 52 6.85 -10.08 7.07
C LEU A 52 7.60 -9.84 8.38
N GLN A 53 8.18 -10.88 8.96
CA GLN A 53 8.93 -10.82 10.24
C GLN A 53 8.15 -10.14 11.38
N GLY A 54 6.82 -10.39 11.45
CA GLY A 54 5.95 -9.83 12.49
C GLY A 54 5.55 -8.36 12.29
N LYS A 55 5.96 -7.72 11.20
CA LYS A 55 5.54 -6.37 10.82
C LYS A 55 4.59 -6.40 9.64
N GLU A 56 3.62 -5.50 9.64
CA GLU A 56 2.66 -5.36 8.54
C GLU A 56 3.17 -4.40 7.48
N TYR A 57 2.94 -4.77 6.22
CA TYR A 57 3.30 -4.00 5.03
C TYR A 57 2.11 -3.96 4.08
N ILE A 58 1.92 -2.81 3.44
CA ILE A 58 0.94 -2.67 2.37
C ILE A 58 1.55 -3.07 1.03
N LEU A 59 0.79 -3.79 0.20
CA LEU A 59 1.18 -4.11 -1.16
C LEU A 59 0.93 -2.91 -2.10
N PHE A 60 1.75 -2.76 -3.12
CA PHE A 60 1.65 -1.67 -4.10
C PHE A 60 0.27 -1.57 -4.76
N ASN A 61 -0.30 -2.72 -5.15
CA ASN A 61 -1.65 -2.77 -5.71
C ASN A 61 -2.74 -2.31 -4.72
N GLY A 62 -2.54 -2.50 -3.41
CA GLY A 62 -3.43 -1.97 -2.38
C GLY A 62 -3.36 -0.43 -2.29
N LEU A 63 -2.17 0.14 -2.45
CA LEU A 63 -2.01 1.60 -2.53
C LEU A 63 -2.71 2.18 -3.75
N LEU A 64 -2.54 1.56 -4.92
CA LEU A 64 -3.22 1.98 -6.16
C LEU A 64 -4.74 1.87 -6.02
N PHE A 65 -5.25 0.75 -5.51
CA PHE A 65 -6.68 0.54 -5.25
C PHE A 65 -7.25 1.67 -4.39
N LEU A 66 -6.59 1.96 -3.28
CA LEU A 66 -7.05 3.00 -2.36
C LEU A 66 -6.93 4.40 -2.98
N ALA A 67 -5.84 4.68 -3.68
CA ALA A 67 -5.64 5.98 -4.33
C ALA A 67 -6.71 6.26 -5.40
N HIS A 68 -7.09 5.27 -6.20
CA HIS A 68 -8.19 5.40 -7.16
C HIS A 68 -9.53 5.70 -6.47
N LYS A 69 -9.83 5.03 -5.36
CA LYS A 69 -11.04 5.34 -4.56
C LYS A 69 -11.03 6.76 -3.99
N LEU A 70 -9.85 7.30 -3.71
CA LEU A 70 -9.65 8.65 -3.17
C LEU A 70 -9.46 9.72 -4.26
N GLY A 71 -9.84 9.41 -5.51
CA GLY A 71 -9.82 10.36 -6.61
C GLY A 71 -8.43 10.64 -7.18
N LEU A 72 -7.58 9.61 -7.29
CA LEU A 72 -6.30 9.71 -8.01
C LEU A 72 -6.54 10.13 -9.46
N GLN A 73 -5.81 11.15 -9.93
CA GLN A 73 -5.89 11.68 -11.29
C GLN A 73 -4.64 11.37 -12.10
N SER A 74 -3.47 11.51 -11.50
CA SER A 74 -2.20 11.25 -12.20
C SER A 74 -1.09 10.80 -11.25
N ILE A 75 -0.17 10.05 -11.84
CA ILE A 75 1.15 9.72 -11.26
C ILE A 75 2.18 10.16 -12.31
N HIS A 76 3.12 10.97 -11.89
CA HIS A 76 4.25 11.42 -12.72
C HIS A 76 5.55 11.08 -12.04
N THR A 77 6.50 10.51 -12.78
CA THR A 77 7.84 10.22 -12.27
C THR A 77 8.89 10.91 -13.10
N GLU A 78 9.97 11.37 -12.46
CA GLU A 78 11.11 12.00 -13.10
C GLU A 78 12.42 11.46 -12.50
N ILE A 79 13.40 11.21 -13.36
CA ILE A 79 14.73 10.82 -12.92
C ILE A 79 15.46 12.07 -12.43
N ILE A 80 15.84 12.08 -11.16
CA ILE A 80 16.61 13.17 -10.55
C ILE A 80 18.10 12.94 -10.71
N GLU A 81 18.54 11.69 -10.53
CA GLU A 81 19.92 11.30 -10.67
C GLU A 81 20.03 9.87 -11.19
N HIS A 82 20.96 9.61 -12.07
CA HIS A 82 21.19 8.31 -12.64
C HIS A 82 22.66 8.11 -13.00
N ASN A 83 23.26 7.05 -12.48
CA ASN A 83 24.59 6.61 -12.85
C ASN A 83 24.57 5.14 -13.29
N ARG A 84 24.67 4.93 -14.61
CA ARG A 84 24.62 3.59 -15.19
C ARG A 84 25.80 2.70 -14.83
N GLN A 85 26.98 3.30 -14.61
CA GLN A 85 28.19 2.55 -14.28
C GLN A 85 28.13 1.99 -12.85
N GLU A 86 27.61 2.78 -11.94
CA GLU A 86 27.41 2.39 -10.53
C GLU A 86 26.10 1.63 -10.29
N GLY A 87 25.17 1.65 -11.26
CA GLY A 87 23.85 1.03 -11.12
C GLY A 87 22.94 1.76 -10.15
N PHE A 88 23.11 3.08 -10.04
CA PHE A 88 22.38 3.93 -9.08
C PHE A 88 21.36 4.83 -9.77
N CYS A 89 20.19 4.99 -9.15
CA CYS A 89 19.14 5.89 -9.62
C CYS A 89 18.35 6.48 -8.45
N ILE A 90 18.03 7.78 -8.57
CA ILE A 90 17.04 8.47 -7.74
C ILE A 90 15.90 8.95 -8.65
N ILE A 91 14.69 8.59 -8.27
CA ILE A 91 13.46 9.03 -8.96
C ILE A 91 12.59 9.79 -7.97
N LYS A 92 11.99 10.88 -8.46
CA LYS A 92 10.92 11.58 -7.77
C LYS A 92 9.59 11.18 -8.38
N ALA A 93 8.65 10.77 -7.56
CA ALA A 93 7.26 10.56 -7.95
C ALA A 93 6.38 11.68 -7.41
N THR A 94 5.44 12.13 -8.24
CA THR A 94 4.41 13.11 -7.88
C THR A 94 3.04 12.51 -8.18
N VAL A 95 2.21 12.43 -7.16
CA VAL A 95 0.84 11.92 -7.21
C VAL A 95 -0.12 13.10 -7.05
N THR A 96 -1.07 13.23 -7.97
CA THR A 96 -2.08 14.30 -7.94
C THR A 96 -3.49 13.70 -8.00
N GLY A 97 -4.39 14.26 -7.24
CA GLY A 97 -5.79 13.87 -7.22
C GLY A 97 -6.63 14.82 -6.36
N GLU A 98 -7.84 14.42 -6.02
CA GLU A 98 -8.80 15.25 -5.25
C GLU A 98 -8.28 15.67 -3.88
N ARG A 99 -7.35 14.92 -3.30
CA ARG A 99 -6.74 15.21 -1.99
C ARG A 99 -5.54 16.16 -2.06
N GLY A 100 -5.18 16.63 -3.25
CA GLY A 100 -4.02 17.49 -3.49
C GLY A 100 -2.87 16.77 -4.19
N THR A 101 -1.68 17.37 -4.12
CA THR A 101 -0.47 16.87 -4.77
C THR A 101 0.57 16.50 -3.72
N TYR A 102 1.11 15.30 -3.85
CA TYR A 102 2.12 14.73 -2.94
C TYR A 102 3.29 14.21 -3.74
N SER A 103 4.51 14.50 -3.28
CA SER A 103 5.73 14.02 -3.92
C SER A 103 6.61 13.25 -2.94
N SER A 104 7.36 12.30 -3.47
CA SER A 104 8.36 11.56 -2.71
C SER A 104 9.50 11.11 -3.62
N TYR A 105 10.57 10.65 -3.00
CA TYR A 105 11.74 10.10 -3.68
C TYR A 105 11.86 8.60 -3.39
N GLY A 106 12.36 7.89 -4.39
CA GLY A 106 12.82 6.51 -4.28
C GLY A 106 14.21 6.40 -4.87
N ASP A 107 15.04 5.64 -4.21
CA ASP A 107 16.41 5.35 -4.59
C ASP A 107 16.61 3.86 -4.74
N ALA A 108 17.57 3.48 -5.59
CA ALA A 108 18.04 2.13 -5.70
C ALA A 108 19.49 2.11 -6.16
N ASP A 109 20.25 1.22 -5.57
CA ASP A 109 21.65 0.95 -5.87
C ASP A 109 21.94 -0.56 -5.73
N PRO A 110 23.15 -1.04 -6.09
CA PRO A 110 23.50 -2.46 -5.98
C PRO A 110 23.42 -3.04 -4.56
N ALA A 111 23.49 -2.21 -3.52
CA ALA A 111 23.39 -2.66 -2.13
C ALA A 111 21.93 -2.84 -1.68
N THR A 112 21.03 -2.01 -2.22
CA THR A 112 19.59 -2.05 -1.89
C THR A 112 18.75 -2.89 -2.87
N CYS A 113 19.32 -3.22 -4.05
CA CYS A 113 18.75 -4.18 -4.98
C CYS A 113 19.42 -5.54 -4.77
N GLY A 114 18.64 -6.59 -4.48
CA GLY A 114 19.17 -7.95 -4.36
C GLY A 114 19.91 -8.40 -5.63
N LYS A 115 20.83 -9.32 -5.49
CA LYS A 115 21.71 -9.80 -6.57
C LYS A 115 21.00 -10.23 -7.85
N LYS A 116 19.75 -10.72 -7.72
CA LYS A 116 18.92 -11.19 -8.85
C LYS A 116 18.31 -10.07 -9.68
N ILE A 117 18.18 -8.89 -9.12
CA ILE A 117 17.46 -7.73 -9.72
C ILE A 117 18.32 -6.47 -9.79
N LYS A 118 19.64 -6.59 -9.58
CA LYS A 118 20.58 -5.46 -9.59
C LYS A 118 20.47 -4.60 -10.86
N ASP A 119 20.15 -5.20 -12.01
CA ASP A 119 20.01 -4.48 -13.28
C ASP A 119 18.64 -3.78 -13.42
N ALA A 120 17.74 -3.97 -12.45
CA ALA A 120 16.41 -3.37 -12.42
C ALA A 120 16.32 -2.11 -11.55
N TYR A 121 17.46 -1.53 -11.16
CA TYR A 121 17.54 -0.41 -10.21
C TYR A 121 16.67 0.80 -10.61
N ILE A 122 16.53 1.13 -11.90
CA ILE A 122 15.64 2.19 -12.35
C ILE A 122 14.18 1.87 -11.98
N ARG A 123 13.73 0.64 -12.29
CA ARG A 123 12.35 0.23 -11.96
C ARG A 123 12.13 0.15 -10.45
N MET A 124 13.14 -0.27 -9.70
CA MET A 124 13.07 -0.30 -8.24
C MET A 124 12.95 1.11 -7.64
N SER A 125 13.75 2.07 -8.13
CA SER A 125 13.65 3.48 -7.73
C SER A 125 12.26 4.04 -8.03
N ASP A 126 11.73 3.77 -9.23
CA ASP A 126 10.41 4.21 -9.67
C ASP A 126 9.28 3.64 -8.79
N THR A 127 9.32 2.34 -8.55
CA THR A 127 8.34 1.67 -7.67
C THR A 127 8.39 2.21 -6.24
N ARG A 128 9.59 2.38 -5.67
CA ARG A 128 9.78 2.93 -4.32
C ARG A 128 9.30 4.38 -4.20
N ALA A 129 9.63 5.23 -5.19
CA ALA A 129 9.18 6.62 -5.23
C ALA A 129 7.65 6.69 -5.27
N THR A 130 7.05 5.92 -6.20
CA THR A 130 5.59 5.88 -6.40
C THR A 130 4.86 5.32 -5.19
N ALA A 131 5.32 4.21 -4.61
CA ALA A 131 4.72 3.63 -3.41
C ALA A 131 4.70 4.63 -2.24
N ARG A 132 5.81 5.32 -2.01
CA ARG A 132 5.92 6.32 -0.94
C ARG A 132 5.04 7.54 -1.19
N ALA A 133 4.98 8.05 -2.42
CA ALA A 133 4.10 9.17 -2.77
C ALA A 133 2.60 8.79 -2.62
N LEU A 134 2.22 7.59 -3.05
CA LEU A 134 0.87 7.05 -2.87
C LEU A 134 0.50 6.88 -1.39
N ARG A 135 1.43 6.43 -0.53
CA ARG A 135 1.18 6.35 0.92
C ARG A 135 0.82 7.71 1.51
N PHE A 136 1.56 8.76 1.12
CA PHE A 136 1.27 10.12 1.57
C PHE A 136 -0.10 10.59 1.07
N TYR A 137 -0.38 10.37 -0.22
CA TYR A 137 -1.67 10.72 -0.81
C TYR A 137 -2.84 10.00 -0.11
N CYS A 138 -2.70 8.72 0.17
CA CYS A 138 -3.72 7.92 0.84
C CYS A 138 -3.81 8.15 2.35
N GLY A 139 -2.81 8.80 2.97
CA GLY A 139 -2.74 8.99 4.42
C GLY A 139 -2.49 7.68 5.18
N ILE A 140 -1.71 6.76 4.60
CA ILE A 140 -1.39 5.45 5.18
C ILE A 140 -0.02 5.49 5.86
N GLY A 141 0.00 5.14 7.16
CA GLY A 141 1.23 5.06 7.96
C GLY A 141 2.02 3.75 7.79
N ILE A 142 1.37 2.67 7.33
CA ILE A 142 2.02 1.37 7.11
C ILE A 142 2.95 1.48 5.90
N THR A 143 4.20 1.02 6.05
CA THR A 143 5.20 1.04 4.97
C THR A 143 4.80 0.07 3.85
N SER A 144 5.04 0.45 2.60
CA SER A 144 4.87 -0.48 1.47
C SER A 144 5.96 -1.54 1.47
N LEU A 145 5.59 -2.76 1.09
CA LEU A 145 6.55 -3.85 0.91
C LEU A 145 7.62 -3.47 -0.13
N ASP A 146 7.24 -2.74 -1.15
CA ASP A 146 8.10 -2.31 -2.26
C ASP A 146 9.13 -1.23 -1.87
N GLU A 147 8.97 -0.60 -0.69
CA GLU A 147 9.95 0.35 -0.15
C GLU A 147 11.13 -0.33 0.57
N LEU A 148 11.03 -1.64 0.82
CA LEU A 148 12.09 -2.36 1.51
C LEU A 148 13.27 -2.68 0.59
N PRO A 149 14.50 -2.79 1.14
CA PRO A 149 15.61 -3.40 0.42
C PRO A 149 15.26 -4.83 0.03
N THR A 150 15.67 -5.26 -1.14
CA THR A 150 15.51 -6.65 -1.57
C THR A 150 16.77 -7.44 -1.25
N GLU A 151 16.63 -8.57 -0.57
CA GLU A 151 17.74 -9.51 -0.26
C GLU A 151 18.21 -10.30 -1.49
#